data_6b8c32751fd6078277658daf0e79f6ab
#
_entry.id   6b8c32751fd6078277658daf0e79f6ab
#
_cell.length_a   1.000
_cell.length_b   1.000
_cell.length_c   1.000
_cell.angle_alpha   90.00
_cell.angle_beta   90.00
_cell.angle_gamma   90.00
#
_symmetry.space_group_name_H-M   'P 1'
#
loop_
_entity.id
_entity.type
_entity.pdbx_description
1 polymer ?
#
loop_
_entity_poly.entity_id
_entity_poly.type
_entity_poly.pdbx_seq_one_letter_code
_entity_poly.pdbx_strand_id
1 'polypeptide(L)'
;MAWVTEEEYQAAKQVRAYEYLQTYQPGRLKKTRTRNEWQLQDHDSFKINEITSKWHWKSRDIGGMSALRFLMQVDGMGYTEAVKILCEQTPVYVPRAEPAPRKKLFSLPLPNDSFYRVRRYLNQRGIRDDVLDYCVQLGI
;
A
#
# COMPACT_ATOMS: atom_id res chain seq x y z
N MET A 1 26.59 27.30 5.77
CA MET A 1 25.40 26.52 5.39
C MET A 1 25.88 25.15 4.95
N ALA A 2 25.39 24.12 5.54
CA ALA A 2 25.69 22.76 5.09
C ALA A 2 24.80 22.45 3.89
N TRP A 3 25.38 22.44 2.72
CA TRP A 3 24.68 22.06 1.49
C TRP A 3 24.46 20.55 1.50
N VAL A 4 23.29 20.11 1.05
CA VAL A 4 22.99 18.70 0.82
C VAL A 4 23.43 18.39 -0.61
N THR A 5 24.22 17.35 -0.80
CA THR A 5 24.60 16.89 -2.14
C THR A 5 23.42 16.15 -2.79
N GLU A 6 23.41 16.09 -4.13
CA GLU A 6 22.39 15.35 -4.86
C GLU A 6 22.39 13.85 -4.49
N GLU A 7 23.56 13.31 -4.23
CA GLU A 7 23.71 11.89 -3.81
C GLU A 7 23.06 11.64 -2.43
N GLU A 8 23.28 12.53 -1.46
CA GLU A 8 22.64 12.47 -0.14
C GLU A 8 21.12 12.58 -0.25
N TYR A 9 20.64 13.49 -1.09
CA TYR A 9 19.21 13.62 -1.35
C TYR A 9 18.59 12.36 -1.94
N GLN A 10 19.22 11.80 -2.97
CA GLN A 10 18.71 10.58 -3.61
C GLN A 10 18.74 9.38 -2.64
N ALA A 11 19.76 9.28 -1.80
CA ALA A 11 19.84 8.26 -0.75
C ALA A 11 18.72 8.43 0.28
N ALA A 12 18.52 9.64 0.79
CA ALA A 12 17.47 9.95 1.76
C ALA A 12 16.05 9.71 1.22
N LYS A 13 15.84 9.99 -0.07
CA LYS A 13 14.55 9.79 -0.75
C LYS A 13 14.16 8.31 -0.86
N GLN A 14 15.13 7.42 -0.96
CA GLN A 14 14.90 5.98 -1.06
C GLN A 14 14.55 5.33 0.27
N VAL A 15 14.83 5.98 1.41
CA VAL A 15 14.50 5.45 2.73
C VAL A 15 12.99 5.40 2.92
N ARG A 16 12.48 4.22 3.20
CA ARG A 16 11.04 4.00 3.41
C ARG A 16 10.60 4.44 4.80
N ALA A 17 9.47 5.11 4.89
CA ALA A 17 8.97 5.64 6.15
C ALA A 17 8.71 4.55 7.20
N TYR A 18 8.12 3.42 6.82
CA TYR A 18 7.84 2.32 7.74
C TYR A 18 9.13 1.69 8.30
N GLU A 19 10.09 1.41 7.45
CA GLU A 19 11.37 0.83 7.85
C GLU A 19 12.16 1.77 8.79
N TYR A 20 12.15 3.06 8.48
CA TYR A 20 12.74 4.08 9.34
C TYR A 20 12.09 4.11 10.73
N LEU A 21 10.76 4.19 10.78
CA LEU A 21 10.03 4.23 12.04
C LEU A 21 10.22 2.96 12.86
N GLN A 22 10.20 1.80 12.22
CA GLN A 22 10.38 0.52 12.90
C GLN A 22 11.79 0.37 13.48
N THR A 23 12.80 0.86 12.78
CA THR A 23 14.21 0.74 13.20
C THR A 23 14.58 1.75 14.27
N TYR A 24 14.21 3.00 14.09
CA TYR A 24 14.66 4.10 14.97
C TYR A 24 13.64 4.59 15.96
N GLN A 25 12.36 4.42 15.68
CA GLN A 25 11.26 4.90 16.52
C GLN A 25 10.13 3.87 16.67
N PRO A 26 10.45 2.61 17.03
CA PRO A 26 9.43 1.55 17.09
C PRO A 26 8.31 1.85 18.08
N GLY A 27 8.61 2.58 19.15
CA GLY A 27 7.63 2.98 20.16
C GLY A 27 6.55 3.95 19.65
N ARG A 28 6.73 4.58 18.50
CA ARG A 28 5.69 5.44 17.90
C ARG A 28 4.64 4.68 17.10
N LEU A 29 4.93 3.43 16.74
CA LEU A 29 4.05 2.60 15.92
C LEU A 29 3.17 1.68 16.76
N LYS A 30 1.89 1.62 16.42
CA LYS A 30 0.92 0.70 17.00
C LYS A 30 0.25 -0.10 15.89
N LYS A 31 0.22 -1.43 16.03
CA LYS A 31 -0.46 -2.30 15.07
C LYS A 31 -1.97 -2.04 15.10
N THR A 32 -2.59 -1.94 13.94
CA THR A 32 -4.04 -1.87 13.80
C THR A 32 -4.65 -3.26 13.65
N ARG A 33 -5.96 -3.36 13.65
CA ARG A 33 -6.67 -4.61 13.37
C ARG A 33 -6.58 -5.02 11.90
N THR A 34 -6.27 -4.06 11.03
CA THR A 34 -6.14 -4.29 9.60
C THR A 34 -4.79 -4.95 9.30
N ARG A 35 -4.80 -5.92 8.40
CA ARG A 35 -3.58 -6.59 7.97
C ARG A 35 -2.61 -5.60 7.30
N ASN A 36 -1.32 -5.70 7.67
CA ASN A 36 -0.24 -4.87 7.13
C ASN A 36 -0.40 -3.35 7.33
N GLU A 37 -1.23 -2.95 8.29
CA GLU A 37 -1.47 -1.54 8.60
C GLU A 37 -1.04 -1.22 10.02
N TRP A 38 -0.37 -0.09 10.18
CA TRP A 38 0.07 0.47 11.44
C TRP A 38 -0.40 1.92 11.57
N GLN A 39 -0.44 2.42 12.77
CA GLN A 39 -0.76 3.81 13.10
C GLN A 39 0.26 4.38 14.08
N LEU A 40 0.31 5.70 14.18
CA LEU A 40 1.04 6.34 15.27
C LEU A 40 0.26 6.18 16.57
N GLN A 41 0.97 6.01 17.69
CA GLN A 41 0.33 5.86 19.01
C GLN A 41 -0.52 7.08 19.39
N ASP A 42 -0.03 8.27 19.07
CA ASP A 42 -0.66 9.54 19.44
C ASP A 42 -1.70 10.04 18.42
N HIS A 43 -1.76 9.41 17.25
CA HIS A 43 -2.58 9.90 16.14
C HIS A 43 -3.28 8.77 15.37
N ASP A 44 -4.51 8.49 15.75
CA ASP A 44 -5.32 7.42 15.14
C ASP A 44 -5.63 7.65 13.66
N SER A 45 -5.65 8.91 13.22
CA SER A 45 -5.92 9.29 11.83
C SER A 45 -4.72 9.11 10.90
N PHE A 46 -3.53 8.84 11.46
CA PHE A 46 -2.34 8.48 10.69
C PHE A 46 -2.30 6.96 10.46
N LYS A 47 -2.15 6.55 9.22
CA LYS A 47 -2.03 5.15 8.83
C LYS A 47 -0.83 4.95 7.92
N ILE A 48 -0.11 3.84 8.12
CA ILE A 48 1.02 3.44 7.30
C ILE A 48 0.95 1.95 7.00
N ASN A 49 1.25 1.59 5.76
CA ASN A 49 1.30 0.20 5.31
C ASN A 49 2.72 -0.36 5.43
N GLU A 50 2.89 -1.51 6.08
CA GLU A 50 4.21 -2.11 6.29
C GLU A 50 4.87 -2.64 5.01
N ILE A 51 4.10 -3.00 3.99
CA ILE A 51 4.64 -3.56 2.74
C ILE A 51 5.03 -2.46 1.77
N THR A 52 4.12 -1.51 1.53
CA THR A 52 4.31 -0.43 0.55
C THR A 52 4.95 0.81 1.11
N SER A 53 4.99 0.92 2.45
CA SER A 53 5.41 2.12 3.18
C SER A 53 4.59 3.37 2.86
N LYS A 54 3.47 3.23 2.17
CA LYS A 54 2.53 4.33 1.98
C LYS A 54 1.92 4.72 3.31
N TRP A 55 2.01 6.00 3.60
CA TRP A 55 1.37 6.59 4.77
C TRP A 55 0.45 7.73 4.37
N HIS A 56 -0.59 7.93 5.16
CA HIS A 56 -1.54 9.01 5.00
C HIS A 56 -2.04 9.48 6.36
N TRP A 57 -2.05 10.78 6.56
CA TRP A 57 -2.61 11.42 7.75
C TRP A 57 -3.91 12.12 7.39
N LYS A 58 -5.02 11.44 7.60
CA LYS A 58 -6.34 11.88 7.16
C LYS A 58 -6.74 13.26 7.70
N SER A 59 -6.46 13.55 8.96
CA SER A 59 -6.86 14.83 9.58
C SER A 59 -6.07 16.04 9.07
N ARG A 60 -4.91 15.83 8.46
CA ARG A 60 -4.07 16.87 7.87
C ARG A 60 -4.03 16.84 6.35
N ASP A 61 -4.62 15.83 5.76
CA ASP A 61 -4.61 15.57 4.31
C ASP A 61 -3.21 15.55 3.69
N ILE A 62 -2.26 14.93 4.40
CA ILE A 62 -0.88 14.75 3.95
C ILE A 62 -0.53 13.27 3.85
N GLY A 63 0.38 12.93 2.97
CA GLY A 63 0.79 11.54 2.78
C GLY A 63 2.05 11.38 1.94
N GLY A 64 2.59 10.19 1.94
CA GLY A 64 3.80 9.87 1.19
C GLY A 64 4.24 8.42 1.34
N MET A 65 5.47 8.15 0.94
CA MET A 65 6.10 6.83 1.05
C MET A 65 7.48 6.89 1.70
N SER A 66 8.21 7.99 1.48
CA SER A 66 9.59 8.14 1.97
C SER A 66 9.64 8.65 3.40
N ALA A 67 10.68 8.25 4.12
CA ALA A 67 11.00 8.77 5.44
C ALA A 67 11.31 10.27 5.41
N LEU A 68 11.95 10.76 4.36
CA LEU A 68 12.25 12.17 4.17
C LEU A 68 10.97 13.02 4.22
N ARG A 69 9.95 12.63 3.46
CA ARG A 69 8.67 13.33 3.44
C ARG A 69 7.94 13.23 4.78
N PHE A 70 8.06 12.08 5.46
CA PHE A 70 7.52 11.90 6.80
C PHE A 70 8.15 12.88 7.79
N LEU A 71 9.47 12.95 7.88
CA LEU A 71 10.17 13.86 8.79
C LEU A 71 9.83 15.33 8.53
N MET A 72 9.71 15.72 7.26
CA MET A 72 9.38 17.10 6.92
C MET A 72 7.92 17.47 7.24
N GLN A 73 6.97 16.60 6.92
CA GLN A 73 5.54 16.92 7.02
C GLN A 73 4.91 16.53 8.35
N VAL A 74 5.37 15.48 8.99
CA VAL A 74 4.82 15.00 10.27
C VAL A 74 5.60 15.57 11.44
N ASP A 75 6.93 15.48 11.41
CA ASP A 75 7.79 15.96 12.47
C ASP A 75 8.17 17.45 12.30
N GLY A 76 7.85 18.06 11.16
CA GLY A 76 8.08 19.49 10.90
C GLY A 76 9.56 19.87 10.75
N MET A 77 10.43 18.91 10.45
CA MET A 77 11.87 19.14 10.30
C MET A 77 12.21 19.91 9.02
N GLY A 78 13.27 20.69 9.07
CA GLY A 78 13.83 21.33 7.90
C GLY A 78 14.37 20.29 6.90
N TYR A 79 14.31 20.62 5.61
CA TYR A 79 14.79 19.73 4.55
C TYR A 79 16.22 19.22 4.77
N THR A 80 17.15 20.14 5.02
CA THR A 80 18.58 19.83 5.21
C THR A 80 18.83 18.94 6.43
N GLU A 81 18.10 19.21 7.51
CA GLU A 81 18.16 18.44 8.76
C GLU A 81 17.64 17.02 8.56
N ALA A 82 16.49 16.87 7.91
CA ALA A 82 15.90 15.58 7.63
C ALA A 82 16.80 14.70 6.73
N VAL A 83 17.42 15.28 5.71
CA VAL A 83 18.37 14.55 4.84
C VAL A 83 19.59 14.09 5.63
N LYS A 84 20.18 14.93 6.46
CA LYS A 84 21.33 14.56 7.28
C LYS A 84 21.02 13.44 8.26
N ILE A 85 19.90 13.53 8.97
CA ILE A 85 19.47 12.48 9.89
C ILE A 85 19.33 11.14 9.17
N LEU A 86 18.73 11.13 7.99
CA LEU A 86 18.57 9.91 7.21
C LEU A 86 19.91 9.36 6.70
N CYS A 87 20.84 10.20 6.27
CA CYS A 87 22.17 9.77 5.83
C CYS A 87 23.03 9.26 6.99
N GLU A 88 22.94 9.88 8.17
CA GLU A 88 23.70 9.46 9.35
C GLU A 88 23.14 8.17 9.98
N GLN A 89 21.82 8.04 10.03
CA GLN A 89 21.15 6.90 10.66
C GLN A 89 20.99 5.69 9.74
N THR A 90 21.07 5.87 8.43
CA THR A 90 20.95 4.80 7.45
C THR A 90 22.26 4.58 6.67
N PRO A 91 23.32 4.03 7.31
CA PRO A 91 24.49 3.61 6.56
C PRO A 91 24.11 2.46 5.64
N VAL A 92 24.10 2.72 4.35
CA VAL A 92 23.83 1.74 3.29
C VAL A 92 22.41 1.12 3.37
N TYR A 93 21.42 1.89 2.95
CA TYR A 93 20.13 1.31 2.58
C TYR A 93 20.33 0.36 1.39
N VAL A 94 20.25 -0.94 1.66
CA VAL A 94 20.10 -1.94 0.60
C VAL A 94 18.61 -1.98 0.26
N PRO A 95 18.18 -1.51 -0.93
CA PRO A 95 16.78 -1.58 -1.30
C PRO A 95 16.35 -3.05 -1.22
N ARG A 96 15.41 -3.35 -0.32
CA ARG A 96 14.77 -4.66 -0.34
C ARG A 96 14.10 -4.77 -1.68
N ALA A 97 14.59 -5.68 -2.53
CA ALA A 97 13.98 -5.95 -3.82
C ALA A 97 12.47 -6.17 -3.58
N GLU A 98 11.64 -5.29 -4.13
CA GLU A 98 10.21 -5.55 -4.10
C GLU A 98 9.99 -6.93 -4.73
N PRO A 99 9.27 -7.83 -4.04
CA PRO A 99 8.94 -9.09 -4.65
C PRO A 99 8.22 -8.75 -5.96
N ALA A 100 8.82 -9.16 -7.08
CA ALA A 100 8.24 -8.93 -8.40
C ALA A 100 6.74 -9.27 -8.33
N PRO A 101 5.86 -8.40 -8.84
CA PRO A 101 4.44 -8.66 -8.79
C PRO A 101 4.21 -10.01 -9.42
N ARG A 102 3.83 -11.00 -8.60
CA ARG A 102 3.49 -12.32 -9.10
C ARG A 102 2.32 -12.09 -10.04
N LYS A 103 2.58 -12.18 -11.34
CA LYS A 103 1.53 -12.19 -12.34
C LYS A 103 0.62 -13.37 -11.97
N LYS A 104 -0.48 -13.09 -11.32
CA LYS A 104 -1.52 -14.11 -11.13
C LYS A 104 -1.98 -14.44 -12.54
N LEU A 105 -1.62 -15.64 -13.00
CA LEU A 105 -2.21 -16.17 -14.21
C LEU A 105 -3.73 -16.15 -13.98
N PHE A 106 -4.42 -15.39 -14.82
CA PHE A 106 -5.86 -15.38 -14.79
C PHE A 106 -6.32 -16.80 -15.16
N SER A 107 -6.88 -17.51 -14.21
CA SER A 107 -7.53 -18.78 -14.45
C SER A 107 -9.02 -18.60 -14.24
N LEU A 108 -9.78 -19.02 -15.22
CA LEU A 108 -11.23 -19.10 -15.07
C LEU A 108 -11.54 -20.09 -13.95
N PRO A 109 -12.53 -19.78 -13.09
CA PRO A 109 -13.04 -20.77 -12.17
C PRO A 109 -13.54 -21.99 -12.95
N LEU A 110 -13.41 -23.17 -12.34
CA LEU A 110 -13.96 -24.38 -12.93
C LEU A 110 -15.46 -24.17 -13.21
N PRO A 111 -15.95 -24.54 -14.40
CA PRO A 111 -17.36 -24.45 -14.70
C PRO A 111 -18.18 -25.28 -13.72
N ASN A 112 -19.28 -24.76 -13.26
CA ASN A 112 -20.20 -25.50 -12.41
C ASN A 112 -20.86 -26.62 -13.19
N ASP A 113 -21.02 -27.78 -12.58
CA ASP A 113 -21.73 -28.94 -13.18
C ASP A 113 -23.24 -28.68 -13.37
N SER A 114 -23.76 -27.63 -12.74
CA SER A 114 -25.17 -27.29 -12.78
C SER A 114 -25.41 -25.82 -13.11
N PHE A 115 -26.22 -25.59 -14.13
CA PHE A 115 -26.66 -24.26 -14.55
C PHE A 115 -27.84 -23.73 -13.73
N TYR A 116 -28.36 -24.49 -12.78
CA TYR A 116 -29.59 -24.20 -12.03
C TYR A 116 -29.55 -22.86 -11.28
N ARG A 117 -28.46 -22.58 -10.58
CA ARG A 117 -28.30 -21.33 -9.79
C ARG A 117 -28.31 -20.10 -10.68
N VAL A 118 -27.60 -20.16 -11.80
CA VAL A 118 -27.52 -19.06 -12.76
C VAL A 118 -28.88 -18.84 -13.42
N ARG A 119 -29.56 -19.89 -13.83
CA ARG A 119 -30.93 -19.84 -14.41
C ARG A 119 -31.90 -19.18 -13.43
N ARG A 120 -31.93 -19.62 -12.18
CA ARG A 120 -32.79 -19.05 -11.13
C ARG A 120 -32.51 -17.56 -10.91
N TYR A 121 -31.24 -17.17 -10.85
CA TYR A 121 -30.85 -15.77 -10.69
C TYR A 121 -31.30 -14.89 -11.85
N LEU A 122 -31.11 -15.37 -13.08
CA LEU A 122 -31.48 -14.65 -14.30
C LEU A 122 -33.02 -14.55 -14.45
N ASN A 123 -33.76 -15.60 -14.11
CA ASN A 123 -35.21 -15.58 -14.10
C ASN A 123 -35.77 -14.57 -13.08
N GLN A 124 -35.14 -14.44 -11.91
CA GLN A 124 -35.53 -13.43 -10.92
C GLN A 124 -35.33 -12.00 -11.44
N ARG A 125 -34.42 -11.82 -12.39
CA ARG A 125 -34.20 -10.54 -13.08
C ARG A 125 -35.05 -10.32 -14.32
N GLY A 126 -36.00 -11.22 -14.58
CA GLY A 126 -36.95 -11.10 -15.68
C GLY A 126 -36.48 -11.66 -17.02
N ILE A 127 -35.36 -12.43 -17.04
CA ILE A 127 -34.90 -13.10 -18.24
C ILE A 127 -35.62 -14.43 -18.34
N ARG A 128 -36.28 -14.65 -19.48
CA ARG A 128 -37.12 -15.85 -19.72
C ARG A 128 -36.23 -17.05 -20.05
N ASP A 129 -36.77 -18.26 -19.78
CA ASP A 129 -36.07 -19.50 -20.00
C ASP A 129 -35.75 -19.77 -21.50
N ASP A 130 -36.62 -19.37 -22.41
CA ASP A 130 -36.41 -19.48 -23.85
C ASP A 130 -35.16 -18.71 -24.33
N VAL A 131 -34.91 -17.53 -23.75
CA VAL A 131 -33.72 -16.73 -24.02
C VAL A 131 -32.47 -17.41 -23.44
N LEU A 132 -32.57 -17.97 -22.23
CA LEU A 132 -31.46 -18.69 -21.59
C LEU A 132 -31.10 -19.95 -22.36
N ASP A 133 -32.07 -20.73 -22.83
CA ASP A 133 -31.87 -21.94 -23.64
C ASP A 133 -31.19 -21.59 -24.96
N TYR A 134 -31.60 -20.49 -25.59
CA TYR A 134 -30.96 -19.99 -26.81
C TYR A 134 -29.49 -19.62 -26.59
N CYS A 135 -29.18 -18.91 -25.50
CA CYS A 135 -27.80 -18.56 -25.15
C CYS A 135 -26.93 -19.80 -24.90
N VAL A 136 -27.45 -20.80 -24.21
CA VAL A 136 -26.74 -22.06 -23.95
C VAL A 136 -26.46 -22.82 -25.29
N GLN A 137 -27.41 -22.83 -26.21
CA GLN A 137 -27.21 -23.42 -27.51
C GLN A 137 -26.11 -22.72 -28.36
N LEU A 138 -25.98 -21.41 -28.19
CA LEU A 138 -24.93 -20.61 -28.84
C LEU A 138 -23.57 -20.71 -28.15
N GLY A 139 -23.48 -21.37 -26.99
CA GLY A 139 -22.25 -21.47 -26.21
C GLY A 139 -21.83 -20.18 -25.53
N ILE A 140 -22.79 -19.33 -25.24
CA ILE A 140 -22.59 -18.06 -24.57
C ILE A 140 -22.75 -18.24 -23.05
#